data_e767f5ea91971543c7c73ea61ab6c4ee
#
_entry.id   e767f5ea91971543c7c73ea61ab6c4ee
#
_cell.length_a   1.000
_cell.length_b   1.000
_cell.length_c   1.000
_cell.angle_alpha   90.00
_cell.angle_beta   90.00
_cell.angle_gamma   90.00
#
_symmetry.space_group_name_H-M   'P 1'
#
loop_
_entity.id
_entity.type
_entity.pdbx_description
1 polymer ?
#
loop_
_entity_poly.entity_id
_entity_poly.type
_entity_poly.pdbx_seq_one_letter_code
_entity_poly.pdbx_strand_id
1 'polypeptide(L)'
;ITFQVMPGEFLGIMGSSGSGKSTLLNCIATVIQPTGGSIEIDGKSLHSYKGKALAEYRGKTVGYLFQNFELLDNLTGRENILLPTSLHGVSDDESVQRLNQLAEYLEITDVLDKFPSKMSGGQRQRVAAARALILHPKMILADEPTGALDSKNARSLMEKLSGLNRDEQATILMVTHDSNAASFCKRILFIQDGVI
;
A
#
# COMPACT_ATOMS: atom_id res chain seq x y z
N ILE A 1 8.68 16.59 -11.51
CA ILE A 1 9.24 15.79 -10.39
C ILE A 1 10.18 14.73 -10.98
N THR A 2 11.42 14.67 -10.50
CA THR A 2 12.38 13.61 -10.88
C THR A 2 13.07 13.09 -9.63
N PHE A 3 12.95 11.79 -9.36
CA PHE A 3 13.63 11.12 -8.26
C PHE A 3 13.78 9.61 -8.55
N GLN A 4 14.60 8.95 -7.76
CA GLN A 4 14.81 7.51 -7.82
C GLN A 4 14.54 6.89 -6.45
N VAL A 5 14.01 5.68 -6.44
CA VAL A 5 13.78 4.87 -5.24
C VAL A 5 14.56 3.58 -5.40
N MET A 6 15.33 3.24 -4.37
CA MET A 6 16.11 2.01 -4.38
C MET A 6 15.27 0.81 -3.88
N PRO A 7 15.52 -0.41 -4.39
CA PRO A 7 14.90 -1.60 -3.80
C PRO A 7 15.14 -1.68 -2.30
N GLY A 8 14.10 -2.01 -1.53
CA GLY A 8 14.17 -2.05 -0.06
C GLY A 8 14.25 -0.68 0.62
N GLU A 9 13.99 0.40 -0.10
CA GLU A 9 13.92 1.74 0.50
C GLU A 9 12.56 2.01 1.10
N PHE A 10 12.51 2.64 2.28
CA PHE A 10 11.31 3.24 2.84
C PHE A 10 11.37 4.76 2.63
N LEU A 11 10.72 5.23 1.57
CA LEU A 11 10.68 6.63 1.17
C LEU A 11 9.39 7.30 1.64
N GLY A 12 9.53 8.41 2.37
CA GLY A 12 8.43 9.31 2.70
C GLY A 12 8.33 10.45 1.68
N ILE A 13 7.13 10.82 1.32
CA ILE A 13 6.83 11.98 0.48
C ILE A 13 5.92 12.90 1.29
N MET A 14 6.42 14.06 1.65
CA MET A 14 5.71 15.07 2.43
C MET A 14 5.41 16.31 1.59
N GLY A 15 4.45 17.10 2.04
CA GLY A 15 4.09 18.38 1.38
C GLY A 15 2.68 18.80 1.77
N SER A 16 2.31 20.03 1.41
CA SER A 16 0.99 20.59 1.69
C SER A 16 -0.14 19.82 0.99
N SER A 17 -1.36 19.96 1.49
CA SER A 17 -2.55 19.44 0.78
C SER A 17 -2.59 20.03 -0.64
N GLY A 18 -2.95 19.22 -1.63
CA GLY A 18 -3.02 19.65 -3.02
C GLY A 18 -1.68 19.71 -3.77
N SER A 19 -0.52 19.43 -3.15
CA SER A 19 0.79 19.45 -3.82
C SER A 19 1.03 18.31 -4.82
N GLY A 20 0.07 17.41 -5.03
CA GLY A 20 0.14 16.35 -6.05
C GLY A 20 0.66 14.99 -5.55
N LYS A 21 0.84 14.79 -4.24
CA LYS A 21 1.38 13.54 -3.66
C LYS A 21 0.57 12.30 -4.01
N SER A 22 -0.73 12.29 -3.74
CA SER A 22 -1.62 11.18 -4.09
C SER A 22 -1.72 10.98 -5.61
N THR A 23 -1.66 12.07 -6.39
CA THR A 23 -1.59 12.00 -7.85
C THR A 23 -0.34 11.26 -8.31
N LEU A 24 0.81 11.53 -7.68
CA LEU A 24 2.06 10.82 -7.95
C LEU A 24 1.94 9.32 -7.64
N LEU A 25 1.41 8.94 -6.47
CA LEU A 25 1.17 7.52 -6.14
C LEU A 25 0.22 6.87 -7.14
N ASN A 26 -0.86 7.55 -7.54
CA ASN A 26 -1.82 7.04 -8.51
C ASN A 26 -1.20 6.88 -9.92
N CYS A 27 -0.25 7.72 -10.30
CA CYS A 27 0.52 7.54 -11.54
C CYS A 27 1.43 6.30 -11.45
N ILE A 28 2.12 6.09 -10.32
CA ILE A 28 2.97 4.92 -10.08
C ILE A 28 2.11 3.64 -10.05
N ALA A 29 0.95 3.68 -9.41
CA ALA A 29 -0.02 2.59 -9.42
C ALA A 29 -0.72 2.36 -10.77
N THR A 30 -0.45 3.21 -11.75
CA THR A 30 -1.10 3.19 -13.08
C THR A 30 -2.62 3.38 -13.05
N VAL A 31 -3.15 3.96 -11.98
CA VAL A 31 -4.57 4.35 -11.86
C VAL A 31 -4.86 5.56 -12.75
N ILE A 32 -3.89 6.51 -12.80
CA ILE A 32 -3.92 7.68 -13.69
C ILE A 32 -2.69 7.62 -14.61
N GLN A 33 -2.85 8.10 -15.82
CA GLN A 33 -1.71 8.27 -16.73
C GLN A 33 -1.09 9.65 -16.51
N PRO A 34 0.24 9.75 -16.36
CA PRO A 34 0.90 11.05 -16.29
C PRO A 34 0.76 11.77 -17.64
N THR A 35 0.60 13.10 -17.62
CA THR A 35 0.51 13.94 -18.81
C THR A 35 1.85 14.15 -19.52
N GLY A 36 2.96 13.85 -18.84
CA GLY A 36 4.31 13.94 -19.38
C GLY A 36 5.34 13.29 -18.45
N GLY A 37 6.55 13.10 -18.95
CA GLY A 37 7.62 12.40 -18.26
C GLY A 37 7.53 10.87 -18.42
N SER A 38 8.34 10.15 -17.64
CA SER A 38 8.37 8.68 -17.63
C SER A 38 8.44 8.14 -16.21
N ILE A 39 7.84 6.98 -15.99
CA ILE A 39 7.99 6.19 -14.77
C ILE A 39 8.55 4.85 -15.17
N GLU A 40 9.66 4.46 -14.54
CA GLU A 40 10.33 3.19 -14.80
C GLU A 40 10.40 2.36 -13.54
N ILE A 41 10.13 1.06 -13.66
CA ILE A 41 10.24 0.08 -12.58
C ILE A 41 11.02 -1.12 -13.09
N ASP A 42 12.09 -1.48 -12.40
CA ASP A 42 13.03 -2.54 -12.82
C ASP A 42 13.55 -2.31 -14.26
N GLY A 43 13.82 -1.05 -14.64
CA GLY A 43 14.30 -0.66 -15.98
C GLY A 43 13.24 -0.74 -17.09
N LYS A 44 11.96 -0.93 -16.75
CA LYS A 44 10.85 -0.97 -17.71
C LYS A 44 9.94 0.22 -17.54
N SER A 45 9.68 0.93 -18.61
CA SER A 45 8.73 2.05 -18.61
C SER A 45 7.29 1.56 -18.39
N LEU A 46 6.56 2.19 -17.47
CA LEU A 46 5.15 1.88 -17.22
C LEU A 46 4.26 2.13 -18.44
N HIS A 47 4.64 3.02 -19.34
CA HIS A 47 3.92 3.26 -20.61
C HIS A 47 3.89 2.03 -21.52
N SER A 48 4.84 1.09 -21.35
CA SER A 48 4.90 -0.14 -22.15
C SER A 48 3.88 -1.20 -21.70
N TYR A 49 3.32 -1.09 -20.49
CA TYR A 49 2.35 -2.05 -19.98
C TYR A 49 0.96 -1.78 -20.51
N LYS A 50 0.32 -2.80 -21.13
CA LYS A 50 -1.07 -2.72 -21.64
C LYS A 50 -1.81 -4.01 -21.34
N GLY A 51 -3.14 -3.94 -21.30
CA GLY A 51 -4.02 -5.11 -21.13
C GLY A 51 -3.63 -5.98 -19.94
N LYS A 52 -3.39 -7.26 -20.21
CA LYS A 52 -3.05 -8.26 -19.18
C LYS A 52 -1.77 -7.90 -18.40
N ALA A 53 -0.73 -7.40 -19.07
CA ALA A 53 0.52 -7.02 -18.42
C ALA A 53 0.31 -5.87 -17.41
N LEU A 54 -0.57 -4.92 -17.72
CA LEU A 54 -0.94 -3.84 -16.79
C LEU A 54 -1.73 -4.36 -15.58
N ALA A 55 -2.64 -5.30 -15.79
CA ALA A 55 -3.37 -5.94 -14.70
C ALA A 55 -2.43 -6.75 -13.77
N GLU A 56 -1.49 -7.49 -14.35
CA GLU A 56 -0.46 -8.22 -13.58
C GLU A 56 0.47 -7.27 -12.79
N TYR A 57 0.86 -6.15 -13.38
CA TYR A 57 1.64 -5.13 -12.68
C TYR A 57 0.89 -4.62 -11.44
N ARG A 58 -0.37 -4.21 -11.59
CA ARG A 58 -1.19 -3.72 -10.48
C ARG A 58 -1.39 -4.76 -9.39
N GLY A 59 -1.56 -6.02 -9.75
CA GLY A 59 -1.85 -7.08 -8.79
C GLY A 59 -0.61 -7.65 -8.11
N LYS A 60 0.47 -7.87 -8.87
CA LYS A 60 1.66 -8.59 -8.36
C LYS A 60 2.84 -7.70 -8.01
N THR A 61 2.91 -6.48 -8.56
CA THR A 61 4.05 -5.59 -8.31
C THR A 61 3.73 -4.53 -7.28
N VAL A 62 2.47 -4.07 -7.22
CA VAL A 62 2.05 -2.96 -6.37
C VAL A 62 1.01 -3.41 -5.36
N GLY A 63 1.30 -3.22 -4.07
CA GLY A 63 0.29 -3.22 -3.01
C GLY A 63 -0.10 -1.77 -2.72
N TYR A 64 -1.37 -1.43 -2.79
CA TYR A 64 -1.83 -0.07 -2.52
C TYR A 64 -2.62 0.00 -1.21
N LEU A 65 -2.16 0.83 -0.29
CA LEU A 65 -2.80 1.11 0.98
C LEU A 65 -3.41 2.53 0.94
N PHE A 66 -4.73 2.57 0.84
CA PHE A 66 -5.50 3.80 0.71
C PHE A 66 -5.76 4.47 2.06
N GLN A 67 -5.92 5.79 2.07
CA GLN A 67 -6.28 6.58 3.25
C GLN A 67 -7.62 6.16 3.84
N ASN A 68 -8.63 5.89 3.00
CA ASN A 68 -9.99 5.54 3.40
C ASN A 68 -10.26 4.03 3.38
N PHE A 69 -9.20 3.20 3.52
CA PHE A 69 -9.26 1.73 3.55
C PHE A 69 -9.69 1.09 2.23
N GLU A 70 -10.70 1.63 1.54
CA GLU A 70 -11.31 1.13 0.31
C GLU A 70 -11.67 -0.37 0.39
N LEU A 71 -12.20 -0.78 1.54
CA LEU A 71 -12.75 -2.13 1.72
C LEU A 71 -14.14 -2.21 1.07
N LEU A 72 -14.46 -3.37 0.53
CA LEU A 72 -15.79 -3.65 0.01
C LEU A 72 -16.71 -3.99 1.18
N ASP A 73 -17.73 -3.16 1.41
CA ASP A 73 -18.62 -3.25 2.57
C ASP A 73 -19.50 -4.51 2.60
N ASN A 74 -19.73 -5.11 1.44
CA ASN A 74 -20.49 -6.35 1.27
C ASN A 74 -19.63 -7.63 1.38
N LEU A 75 -18.35 -7.49 1.66
CA LEU A 75 -17.42 -8.59 1.90
C LEU A 75 -16.90 -8.53 3.34
N THR A 76 -16.68 -9.69 3.93
CA THR A 76 -15.99 -9.83 5.21
C THR A 76 -14.51 -9.41 5.11
N GLY A 77 -13.82 -9.28 6.24
CA GLY A 77 -12.37 -9.03 6.25
C GLY A 77 -11.60 -10.09 5.47
N ARG A 78 -11.92 -11.36 5.69
CA ARG A 78 -11.35 -12.51 4.97
C ARG A 78 -11.52 -12.37 3.46
N GLU A 79 -12.74 -12.13 3.00
CA GLU A 79 -13.07 -12.01 1.58
C GLU A 79 -12.39 -10.79 0.94
N ASN A 80 -12.33 -9.66 1.65
CA ASN A 80 -11.58 -8.49 1.19
C ASN A 80 -10.09 -8.81 0.97
N ILE A 81 -9.47 -9.53 1.92
CA ILE A 81 -8.05 -9.88 1.84
C ILE A 81 -7.78 -10.91 0.72
N LEU A 82 -8.66 -11.89 0.55
CA LEU A 82 -8.50 -12.95 -0.45
C LEU A 82 -8.89 -12.54 -1.88
N LEU A 83 -9.58 -11.42 -2.06
CA LEU A 83 -10.02 -10.99 -3.39
C LEU A 83 -8.87 -10.89 -4.42
N PRO A 84 -7.69 -10.31 -4.10
CA PRO A 84 -6.57 -10.29 -5.04
C PRO A 84 -6.07 -11.70 -5.42
N THR A 85 -6.03 -12.64 -4.49
CA THR A 85 -5.55 -14.00 -4.78
C THR A 85 -6.46 -14.71 -5.77
N SER A 86 -7.77 -14.58 -5.61
CA SER A 86 -8.77 -15.13 -6.53
C SER A 86 -8.64 -14.55 -7.95
N LEU A 87 -8.42 -13.23 -8.06
CA LEU A 87 -8.26 -12.54 -9.34
C LEU A 87 -6.96 -12.94 -10.08
N HIS A 88 -5.93 -13.34 -9.34
CA HIS A 88 -4.62 -13.69 -9.89
C HIS A 88 -4.35 -15.21 -9.95
N GLY A 89 -5.36 -16.03 -9.67
CA GLY A 89 -5.30 -17.49 -9.82
C GLY A 89 -4.32 -18.16 -8.85
N VAL A 90 -4.16 -17.61 -7.64
CA VAL A 90 -3.44 -18.28 -6.55
C VAL A 90 -4.30 -19.41 -6.02
N SER A 91 -3.71 -20.56 -5.70
CA SER A 91 -4.47 -21.68 -5.16
C SER A 91 -5.13 -21.36 -3.81
N ASP A 92 -6.22 -22.05 -3.49
CA ASP A 92 -6.95 -21.80 -2.24
C ASP A 92 -6.06 -22.13 -1.02
N ASP A 93 -5.31 -23.21 -1.05
CA ASP A 93 -4.41 -23.61 0.04
C ASP A 93 -3.34 -22.53 0.30
N GLU A 94 -2.70 -22.04 -0.75
CA GLU A 94 -1.69 -20.97 -0.65
C GLU A 94 -2.31 -19.66 -0.17
N SER A 95 -3.49 -19.32 -0.67
CA SER A 95 -4.23 -18.12 -0.28
C SER A 95 -4.60 -18.13 1.20
N VAL A 96 -5.09 -19.26 1.71
CA VAL A 96 -5.43 -19.44 3.13
C VAL A 96 -4.18 -19.40 4.00
N GLN A 97 -3.10 -20.02 3.57
CA GLN A 97 -1.82 -19.97 4.31
C GLN A 97 -1.32 -18.54 4.44
N ARG A 98 -1.27 -17.79 3.35
CA ARG A 98 -0.86 -16.37 3.35
C ARG A 98 -1.77 -15.50 4.21
N LEU A 99 -3.09 -15.71 4.11
CA LEU A 99 -4.07 -15.02 4.93
C LEU A 99 -3.80 -15.22 6.42
N ASN A 100 -3.58 -16.45 6.87
CA ASN A 100 -3.36 -16.76 8.28
C ASN A 100 -2.07 -16.10 8.80
N GLN A 101 -0.98 -16.12 8.02
CA GLN A 101 0.27 -15.44 8.37
C GLN A 101 0.08 -13.93 8.51
N LEU A 102 -0.58 -13.29 7.54
CA LEU A 102 -0.85 -11.86 7.59
C LEU A 102 -1.83 -11.47 8.70
N ALA A 103 -2.84 -12.31 8.97
CA ALA A 103 -3.81 -12.07 10.01
C ALA A 103 -3.17 -12.09 11.41
N GLU A 104 -2.25 -13.01 11.64
CA GLU A 104 -1.47 -13.08 12.87
C GLU A 104 -0.51 -11.89 12.97
N TYR A 105 0.27 -11.61 11.91
CA TYR A 105 1.22 -10.50 11.86
C TYR A 105 0.56 -9.14 12.11
N LEU A 106 -0.61 -8.88 11.49
CA LEU A 106 -1.35 -7.63 11.59
C LEU A 106 -2.36 -7.61 12.74
N GLU A 107 -2.45 -8.68 13.55
CA GLU A 107 -3.36 -8.78 14.71
C GLU A 107 -4.82 -8.53 14.33
N ILE A 108 -5.31 -9.23 13.31
CA ILE A 108 -6.69 -9.11 12.77
C ILE A 108 -7.45 -10.43 12.72
N THR A 109 -6.95 -11.48 13.36
CA THR A 109 -7.57 -12.80 13.33
C THR A 109 -9.02 -12.78 13.85
N ASP A 110 -9.31 -11.94 14.85
CA ASP A 110 -10.63 -11.79 15.48
C ASP A 110 -11.67 -11.04 14.63
N VAL A 111 -11.24 -10.44 13.52
CA VAL A 111 -12.11 -9.64 12.63
C VAL A 111 -12.23 -10.20 11.22
N LEU A 112 -11.59 -11.31 10.91
CA LEU A 112 -11.62 -11.89 9.57
C LEU A 112 -13.04 -12.17 9.07
N ASP A 113 -13.92 -12.61 9.95
CA ASP A 113 -15.31 -12.97 9.59
C ASP A 113 -16.31 -11.82 9.86
N LYS A 114 -15.81 -10.62 10.19
CA LYS A 114 -16.64 -9.41 10.34
C LYS A 114 -16.69 -8.61 9.04
N PHE A 115 -17.80 -7.93 8.82
CA PHE A 115 -17.93 -6.91 7.78
C PHE A 115 -17.26 -5.59 8.20
N PRO A 116 -16.78 -4.75 7.26
CA PRO A 116 -16.12 -3.47 7.57
C PRO A 116 -16.92 -2.56 8.50
N SER A 117 -18.26 -2.58 8.38
CA SER A 117 -19.15 -1.81 9.26
C SER A 117 -19.10 -2.22 10.74
N LYS A 118 -18.59 -3.41 11.06
CA LYS A 118 -18.41 -3.93 12.42
C LYS A 118 -16.98 -3.87 12.93
N MET A 119 -16.09 -3.19 12.21
CA MET A 119 -14.68 -3.02 12.55
C MET A 119 -14.39 -1.58 13.00
N SER A 120 -13.44 -1.42 13.92
CA SER A 120 -12.85 -0.10 14.23
C SER A 120 -12.04 0.44 13.04
N GLY A 121 -11.73 1.73 13.03
CA GLY A 121 -10.86 2.33 12.00
C GLY A 121 -9.50 1.62 11.89
N GLY A 122 -8.86 1.33 13.04
CA GLY A 122 -7.60 0.61 13.06
C GLY A 122 -7.71 -0.83 12.53
N GLN A 123 -8.81 -1.53 12.82
CA GLN A 123 -9.04 -2.87 12.29
C GLN A 123 -9.26 -2.83 10.76
N ARG A 124 -10.06 -1.88 10.26
CA ARG A 124 -10.23 -1.69 8.80
C ARG A 124 -8.91 -1.40 8.11
N GLN A 125 -8.08 -0.55 8.68
CA GLN A 125 -6.78 -0.22 8.08
C GLN A 125 -5.84 -1.43 8.05
N ARG A 126 -5.80 -2.24 9.11
CA ARG A 126 -4.99 -3.47 9.13
C ARG A 126 -5.52 -4.53 8.15
N VAL A 127 -6.83 -4.65 7.98
CA VAL A 127 -7.44 -5.51 6.94
C VAL A 127 -7.07 -5.00 5.54
N ALA A 128 -7.12 -3.69 5.29
CA ALA A 128 -6.68 -3.09 4.04
C ALA A 128 -5.18 -3.31 3.78
N ALA A 129 -4.34 -3.23 4.82
CA ALA A 129 -2.93 -3.56 4.73
C ALA A 129 -2.72 -5.05 4.37
N ALA A 130 -3.43 -5.98 5.02
CA ALA A 130 -3.37 -7.40 4.67
C ALA A 130 -3.75 -7.65 3.20
N ARG A 131 -4.82 -7.00 2.72
CA ARG A 131 -5.23 -7.08 1.31
C ARG A 131 -4.15 -6.58 0.36
N ALA A 132 -3.49 -5.48 0.69
CA ALA A 132 -2.42 -4.93 -0.13
C ALA A 132 -1.17 -5.83 -0.17
N LEU A 133 -0.94 -6.63 0.88
CA LEU A 133 0.24 -7.47 1.06
C LEU A 133 0.07 -8.91 0.61
N ILE A 134 -1.17 -9.40 0.42
CA ILE A 134 -1.47 -10.84 0.23
C ILE A 134 -0.77 -11.46 -0.98
N LEU A 135 -0.46 -10.70 -2.00
CA LEU A 135 0.25 -11.15 -3.20
C LEU A 135 1.78 -10.95 -3.13
N HIS A 136 2.34 -10.60 -1.96
CA HIS A 136 3.76 -10.27 -1.78
C HIS A 136 4.28 -9.26 -2.82
N PRO A 137 3.70 -8.05 -2.86
CA PRO A 137 4.06 -7.05 -3.86
C PRO A 137 5.51 -6.60 -3.68
N LYS A 138 6.19 -6.27 -4.78
CA LYS A 138 7.55 -5.72 -4.75
C LYS A 138 7.61 -4.32 -4.16
N MET A 139 6.50 -3.58 -4.26
CA MET A 139 6.39 -2.20 -3.80
C MET A 139 5.05 -1.96 -3.12
N ILE A 140 5.09 -1.28 -1.99
CA ILE A 140 3.92 -0.83 -1.24
C ILE A 140 3.79 0.68 -1.44
N LEU A 141 2.65 1.10 -1.96
CA LEU A 141 2.25 2.51 -2.04
C LEU A 141 1.27 2.81 -0.92
N ALA A 142 1.62 3.70 -0.01
CA ALA A 142 0.79 4.04 1.15
C ALA A 142 0.39 5.53 1.09
N ASP A 143 -0.88 5.79 0.85
CA ASP A 143 -1.44 7.14 0.78
C ASP A 143 -2.08 7.50 2.12
N GLU A 144 -1.41 8.34 2.91
CA GLU A 144 -1.84 8.77 4.25
C GLU A 144 -2.29 7.60 5.15
N PRO A 145 -1.49 6.52 5.31
CA PRO A 145 -1.95 5.27 5.90
C PRO A 145 -2.38 5.38 7.36
N THR A 146 -2.02 6.48 8.02
CA THR A 146 -2.34 6.76 9.43
C THR A 146 -3.42 7.82 9.62
N GLY A 147 -3.87 8.48 8.54
CA GLY A 147 -4.72 9.67 8.61
C GLY A 147 -6.09 9.46 9.26
N ALA A 148 -6.61 8.23 9.27
CA ALA A 148 -7.90 7.88 9.88
C ALA A 148 -7.74 7.12 11.22
N LEU A 149 -6.53 7.08 11.81
CA LEU A 149 -6.20 6.29 12.99
C LEU A 149 -5.89 7.18 14.20
N ASP A 150 -6.21 6.68 15.39
CA ASP A 150 -5.64 7.23 16.63
C ASP A 150 -4.13 6.93 16.71
N SER A 151 -3.42 7.66 17.55
CA SER A 151 -1.96 7.59 17.65
C SER A 151 -1.41 6.20 17.97
N LYS A 152 -2.14 5.38 18.76
CA LYS A 152 -1.72 4.01 19.10
C LYS A 152 -1.81 3.08 17.88
N ASN A 153 -2.94 3.10 17.18
CA ASN A 153 -3.14 2.31 15.97
C ASN A 153 -2.23 2.77 14.83
N ALA A 154 -2.03 4.09 14.68
CA ALA A 154 -1.09 4.66 13.71
C ALA A 154 0.33 4.14 13.93
N ARG A 155 0.83 4.22 15.17
CA ARG A 155 2.16 3.72 15.53
C ARG A 155 2.30 2.22 15.27
N SER A 156 1.32 1.42 15.72
CA SER A 156 1.32 -0.03 15.50
C SER A 156 1.40 -0.39 14.01
N LEU A 157 0.61 0.29 13.15
CA LEU A 157 0.68 0.08 11.70
C LEU A 157 2.06 0.43 11.14
N MET A 158 2.62 1.58 11.54
CA MET A 158 3.94 2.00 11.06
C MET A 158 5.06 1.06 11.49
N GLU A 159 5.00 0.52 12.71
CA GLU A 159 5.94 -0.50 13.19
C GLU A 159 5.85 -1.78 12.35
N LYS A 160 4.63 -2.23 11.96
CA LYS A 160 4.44 -3.37 11.06
C LYS A 160 5.00 -3.10 9.66
N LEU A 161 4.71 -1.94 9.06
CA LEU A 161 5.25 -1.57 7.75
C LEU A 161 6.79 -1.46 7.79
N SER A 162 7.34 -0.88 8.85
CA SER A 162 8.80 -0.80 9.06
C SER A 162 9.42 -2.18 9.23
N GLY A 163 8.74 -3.11 9.91
CA GLY A 163 9.15 -4.52 10.01
C GLY A 163 9.25 -5.17 8.62
N LEU A 164 8.23 -5.05 7.79
CA LEU A 164 8.27 -5.58 6.42
C LEU A 164 9.41 -4.99 5.58
N ASN A 165 9.66 -3.68 5.70
CA ASN A 165 10.77 -3.05 5.01
C ASN A 165 12.12 -3.61 5.46
N ARG A 166 12.33 -3.79 6.78
CA ARG A 166 13.58 -4.25 7.34
C ARG A 166 13.81 -5.74 7.09
N ASP A 167 12.79 -6.56 7.34
CA ASP A 167 12.93 -8.01 7.42
C ASP A 167 12.71 -8.69 6.07
N GLU A 168 11.82 -8.14 5.22
CA GLU A 168 11.49 -8.65 3.89
C GLU A 168 12.04 -7.80 2.74
N GLN A 169 12.76 -6.72 3.06
CA GLN A 169 13.30 -5.76 2.08
C GLN A 169 12.21 -5.18 1.14
N ALA A 170 10.98 -5.05 1.65
CA ALA A 170 9.88 -4.46 0.90
C ALA A 170 10.18 -2.98 0.59
N THR A 171 10.02 -2.57 -0.66
CA THR A 171 10.12 -1.15 -1.03
C THR A 171 8.83 -0.45 -0.67
N ILE A 172 8.89 0.65 0.09
CA ILE A 172 7.70 1.38 0.53
C ILE A 172 7.81 2.86 0.12
N LEU A 173 6.81 3.34 -0.61
CA LEU A 173 6.59 4.75 -0.87
C LEU A 173 5.37 5.20 -0.08
N MET A 174 5.58 6.08 0.89
CA MET A 174 4.50 6.58 1.73
C MET A 174 4.32 8.09 1.53
N VAL A 175 3.11 8.49 1.24
CA VAL A 175 2.69 9.89 1.29
C VAL A 175 2.12 10.16 2.66
N THR A 176 2.57 11.21 3.32
CA THR A 176 2.02 11.64 4.60
C THR A 176 2.29 13.12 4.87
N HIS A 177 1.44 13.72 5.70
CA HIS A 177 1.69 15.02 6.32
C HIS A 177 2.00 14.87 7.83
N ASP A 178 1.92 13.66 8.38
CA ASP A 178 2.24 13.35 9.77
C ASP A 178 3.73 13.10 9.96
N SER A 179 4.38 13.94 10.76
CA SER A 179 5.79 13.84 11.08
C SER A 179 6.15 12.56 11.86
N ASN A 180 5.21 12.02 12.66
CA ASN A 180 5.44 10.76 13.38
C ASN A 180 5.49 9.60 12.40
N ALA A 181 4.57 9.53 11.43
CA ALA A 181 4.63 8.53 10.38
C ALA A 181 5.90 8.68 9.52
N ALA A 182 6.25 9.91 9.15
CA ALA A 182 7.46 10.20 8.36
C ALA A 182 8.76 9.79 9.08
N SER A 183 8.79 9.77 10.40
CA SER A 183 9.97 9.37 11.19
C SER A 183 10.39 7.90 10.98
N PHE A 184 9.51 7.05 10.44
CA PHE A 184 9.82 5.67 10.07
C PHE A 184 10.54 5.54 8.72
N CYS A 185 10.54 6.61 7.91
CA CYS A 185 11.17 6.61 6.59
C CYS A 185 12.69 6.78 6.69
N LYS A 186 13.42 6.11 5.79
CA LYS A 186 14.87 6.27 5.67
C LYS A 186 15.25 7.57 4.98
N ARG A 187 14.38 8.06 4.10
CA ARG A 187 14.54 9.31 3.36
C ARG A 187 13.18 9.98 3.18
N ILE A 188 13.16 11.31 3.17
CA ILE A 188 11.95 12.09 2.96
C ILE A 188 12.18 13.05 1.79
N LEU A 189 11.23 13.08 0.85
CA LEU A 189 11.14 14.07 -0.19
C LEU A 189 10.03 15.06 0.16
N PHE A 190 10.30 16.34 0.01
CA PHE A 190 9.30 17.38 0.17
C PHE A 190 8.80 17.83 -1.20
N ILE A 191 7.49 17.76 -1.41
CA ILE A 191 6.85 18.25 -2.63
C ILE A 191 6.09 19.53 -2.29
N GLN A 192 6.43 20.60 -3.00
CA GLN A 192 5.71 21.86 -2.95
C GLN A 192 5.42 22.31 -4.38
N ASP A 193 4.17 22.63 -4.68
CA ASP A 193 3.72 23.14 -5.99
C ASP A 193 4.19 22.29 -7.19
N GLY A 194 4.20 20.97 -7.02
CA GLY A 194 4.63 20.03 -8.06
C GLY A 194 6.14 19.91 -8.25
N VAL A 195 6.97 20.45 -7.34
CA VAL A 195 8.44 20.38 -7.39
C VAL A 195 8.97 19.70 -6.11
N ILE A 196 10.10 18.97 -6.21
CA ILE A 196 10.88 18.42 -5.09
C ILE A 196 11.96 19.41 -4.70
#